data_b8e35880cd0cfdde17c2658c131d22bb
#
_entry.id   b8e35880cd0cfdde17c2658c131d22bb
#
_cell.length_a   1.000
_cell.length_b   1.000
_cell.length_c   1.000
_cell.angle_alpha   90.00
_cell.angle_beta   90.00
_cell.angle_gamma   90.00
#
_symmetry.space_group_name_H-M   'P 1'
#
loop_
_entity.id
_entity.type
_entity.pdbx_description
1 polymer ?
#
loop_
_entity_poly.entity_id
_entity_poly.type
_entity_poly.pdbx_seq_one_letter_code
_entity_poly.pdbx_strand_id
1 'polypeptide(L)'
;MNECGGTDIRLFAKIENRRGMDALAELLPHADEIVIARGDLGNAVPLWELPAVQKRIAARCRENGTPFMVVTQMLASMEHSRVPTRAEMSDIFNAVLDGAASVMVTGETAAGEYPADVIRYLALAAHAAETFLKENGI
;
A
#
# COMPACT_ATOMS: atom_id res chain seq x y z
N MET A 1 10.46 9.93 -21.22
CA MET A 1 10.58 8.47 -21.47
C MET A 1 10.37 8.08 -22.94
N ASN A 2 9.49 8.78 -23.68
CA ASN A 2 9.23 8.47 -25.09
C ASN A 2 10.48 8.54 -26.00
N GLU A 3 11.42 9.44 -25.68
CA GLU A 3 12.69 9.60 -26.44
C GLU A 3 13.66 8.41 -26.27
N CYS A 4 13.47 7.60 -25.22
CA CYS A 4 14.30 6.42 -24.90
C CYS A 4 13.58 5.08 -25.16
N GLY A 5 12.41 5.09 -25.80
CA GLY A 5 11.66 3.87 -26.15
C GLY A 5 10.94 3.19 -24.97
N GLY A 6 10.75 3.87 -23.85
CA GLY A 6 10.10 3.33 -22.62
C GLY A 6 8.59 3.51 -22.57
N THR A 7 7.88 3.33 -23.66
CA THR A 7 6.42 3.58 -23.75
C THR A 7 5.57 2.59 -22.95
N ASP A 8 6.06 1.36 -22.74
CA ASP A 8 5.33 0.29 -22.08
C ASP A 8 5.75 0.09 -20.60
N ILE A 9 6.66 0.93 -20.10
CA ILE A 9 7.12 0.87 -18.70
C ILE A 9 6.15 1.63 -17.82
N ARG A 10 5.61 0.94 -16.80
CA ARG A 10 4.79 1.58 -15.75
C ARG A 10 5.67 2.26 -14.72
N LEU A 11 5.30 3.48 -14.36
CA LEU A 11 6.01 4.30 -13.37
C LEU A 11 5.29 4.27 -12.02
N PHE A 12 5.95 3.74 -11.01
CA PHE A 12 5.47 3.72 -9.63
C PHE A 12 6.20 4.78 -8.83
N ALA A 13 5.47 5.81 -8.36
CA ALA A 13 6.04 6.87 -7.56
C ALA A 13 5.91 6.56 -6.07
N LYS A 14 7.04 6.36 -5.38
CA LYS A 14 7.06 6.12 -3.93
C LYS A 14 6.95 7.43 -3.16
N ILE A 15 5.95 7.51 -2.28
CA ILE A 15 5.79 8.58 -1.30
C ILE A 15 6.32 8.07 0.04
N GLU A 16 7.48 8.57 0.45
CA GLU A 16 8.23 8.05 1.61
C GLU A 16 8.78 9.14 2.54
N ASN A 17 8.51 10.41 2.23
CA ASN A 17 8.96 11.52 3.05
C ASN A 17 8.03 12.74 2.89
N ARG A 18 8.25 13.76 3.71
CA ARG A 18 7.42 14.99 3.71
C ARG A 18 7.43 15.70 2.35
N ARG A 19 8.60 15.78 1.70
CA ARG A 19 8.71 16.42 0.38
C ARG A 19 7.87 15.72 -0.68
N GLY A 20 7.86 14.38 -0.69
CA GLY A 20 7.00 13.60 -1.59
C GLY A 20 5.50 13.81 -1.30
N MET A 21 5.13 13.94 -0.02
CA MET A 21 3.75 14.26 0.36
C MET A 21 3.33 15.66 -0.13
N ASP A 22 4.20 16.65 0.03
CA ASP A 22 3.94 18.04 -0.39
C ASP A 22 3.84 18.14 -1.92
N ALA A 23 4.65 17.37 -2.66
CA ALA A 23 4.67 17.33 -4.12
C ALA A 23 3.63 16.34 -4.74
N LEU A 24 2.78 15.70 -3.93
CA LEU A 24 1.88 14.64 -4.39
C LEU A 24 1.01 15.08 -5.58
N ALA A 25 0.44 16.28 -5.52
CA ALA A 25 -0.42 16.82 -6.58
C ALA A 25 0.31 16.97 -7.93
N GLU A 26 1.61 17.26 -7.88
CA GLU A 26 2.44 17.38 -9.09
C GLU A 26 2.87 15.99 -9.62
N LEU A 27 2.99 14.98 -8.74
CA LEU A 27 3.39 13.62 -9.10
C LEU A 27 2.26 12.80 -9.72
N LEU A 28 1.03 12.98 -9.23
CA LEU A 28 -0.14 12.20 -9.64
C LEU A 28 -0.33 12.10 -11.17
N PRO A 29 -0.22 13.20 -11.97
CA PRO A 29 -0.41 13.13 -13.41
C PRO A 29 0.69 12.36 -14.18
N HIS A 30 1.81 12.06 -13.51
CA HIS A 30 3.00 11.46 -14.13
C HIS A 30 3.27 10.04 -13.68
N ALA A 31 2.52 9.53 -12.71
CA ALA A 31 2.69 8.17 -12.17
C ALA A 31 1.53 7.26 -12.60
N ASP A 32 1.85 6.05 -12.98
CA ASP A 32 0.85 5.01 -13.23
C ASP A 32 0.28 4.47 -11.91
N GLU A 33 1.05 4.54 -10.83
CA GLU A 33 0.63 4.12 -9.49
C GLU A 33 1.44 4.86 -8.42
N ILE A 34 0.79 5.26 -7.34
CA ILE A 34 1.45 5.83 -6.16
C ILE A 34 1.72 4.72 -5.14
N VAL A 35 2.93 4.65 -4.61
CA VAL A 35 3.28 3.69 -3.56
C VAL A 35 3.41 4.41 -2.21
N ILE A 36 2.52 4.11 -1.29
CA ILE A 36 2.55 4.63 0.10
C ILE A 36 3.54 3.80 0.90
N ALA A 37 4.80 4.27 0.97
CA ALA A 37 5.91 3.57 1.60
C ALA A 37 5.95 3.87 3.11
N ARG A 38 5.15 3.15 3.89
CA ARG A 38 4.90 3.40 5.31
C ARG A 38 6.14 3.32 6.19
N GLY A 39 7.11 2.47 5.84
CA GLY A 39 8.36 2.32 6.59
C GLY A 39 9.12 3.65 6.68
N ASP A 40 9.40 4.25 5.53
CA ASP A 40 10.12 5.52 5.45
C ASP A 40 9.26 6.72 5.87
N LEU A 41 7.95 6.72 5.53
CA LEU A 41 7.01 7.72 6.01
C LEU A 41 6.90 7.75 7.53
N GLY A 42 6.99 6.59 8.20
CA GLY A 42 6.99 6.48 9.66
C GLY A 42 8.20 7.13 10.32
N ASN A 43 9.29 7.35 9.58
CA ASN A 43 10.44 8.14 10.02
C ASN A 43 10.28 9.65 9.74
N ALA A 44 9.41 10.01 8.80
CA ALA A 44 9.20 11.39 8.37
C ALA A 44 8.09 12.13 9.15
N VAL A 45 7.20 11.39 9.81
CA VAL A 45 6.09 11.90 10.61
C VAL A 45 5.98 11.14 11.95
N PRO A 46 5.39 11.71 12.99
CA PRO A 46 5.06 10.96 14.21
C PRO A 46 4.23 9.71 13.87
N LEU A 47 4.57 8.58 14.49
CA LEU A 47 3.97 7.29 14.15
C LEU A 47 2.42 7.28 14.25
N TRP A 48 1.87 8.01 15.23
CA TRP A 48 0.41 8.14 15.40
C TRP A 48 -0.27 8.99 14.31
N GLU A 49 0.48 9.76 13.53
CA GLU A 49 -0.04 10.51 12.38
C GLU A 49 -0.01 9.70 11.07
N LEU A 50 0.81 8.65 11.02
CA LEU A 50 0.99 7.84 9.81
C LEU A 50 -0.35 7.32 9.22
N PRO A 51 -1.32 6.82 10.00
CA PRO A 51 -2.61 6.41 9.44
C PRO A 51 -3.36 7.56 8.77
N ALA A 52 -3.31 8.77 9.36
CA ALA A 52 -3.96 9.94 8.76
C ALA A 52 -3.26 10.39 7.48
N VAL A 53 -1.93 10.27 7.42
CA VAL A 53 -1.13 10.52 6.21
C VAL A 53 -1.52 9.54 5.10
N GLN A 54 -1.58 8.25 5.38
CA GLN A 54 -2.02 7.23 4.43
C GLN A 54 -3.41 7.57 3.87
N LYS A 55 -4.38 7.86 4.73
CA LYS A 55 -5.75 8.22 4.34
C LYS A 55 -5.79 9.46 3.43
N ARG A 56 -4.99 10.50 3.71
CA ARG A 56 -4.89 11.70 2.87
C ARG A 56 -4.31 11.39 1.49
N ILE A 57 -3.25 10.59 1.41
CA ILE A 57 -2.66 10.18 0.13
C ILE A 57 -3.69 9.35 -0.66
N ALA A 58 -4.32 8.36 -0.03
CA ALA A 58 -5.34 7.52 -0.64
C ALA A 58 -6.52 8.34 -1.21
N ALA A 59 -7.01 9.33 -0.45
CA ALA A 59 -8.06 10.22 -0.90
C ALA A 59 -7.65 11.01 -2.15
N ARG A 60 -6.45 11.58 -2.17
CA ARG A 60 -5.91 12.31 -3.31
C ARG A 60 -5.73 11.43 -4.54
N CYS A 61 -5.28 10.20 -4.36
CA CYS A 61 -5.17 9.24 -5.45
C CYS A 61 -6.55 8.94 -6.07
N ARG A 62 -7.55 8.67 -5.23
CA ARG A 62 -8.93 8.43 -5.71
C ARG A 62 -9.54 9.64 -6.42
N GLU A 63 -9.38 10.85 -5.86
CA GLU A 63 -9.86 12.11 -6.47
C GLU A 63 -9.27 12.33 -7.88
N ASN A 64 -8.02 11.90 -8.08
CA ASN A 64 -7.31 12.04 -9.35
C ASN A 64 -7.48 10.82 -10.29
N GLY A 65 -8.08 9.73 -9.82
CA GLY A 65 -8.20 8.47 -10.56
C GLY A 65 -6.87 7.72 -10.73
N THR A 66 -5.85 8.03 -9.94
CA THR A 66 -4.56 7.35 -9.95
C THR A 66 -4.59 6.18 -8.97
N PRO A 67 -4.27 4.94 -9.41
CA PRO A 67 -4.15 3.79 -8.50
C PRO A 67 -3.11 4.02 -7.42
N PHE A 68 -3.27 3.37 -6.26
CA PHE A 68 -2.24 3.39 -5.23
C PHE A 68 -2.04 2.03 -4.59
N MET A 69 -0.81 1.81 -4.12
CA MET A 69 -0.34 0.64 -3.39
C MET A 69 -0.02 1.01 -1.94
N VAL A 70 -0.35 0.13 -1.01
CA VAL A 70 0.13 0.22 0.37
C VAL A 70 1.21 -0.82 0.61
N VAL A 71 2.34 -0.41 1.17
CA VAL A 71 3.50 -1.25 1.38
C VAL A 71 4.15 -1.02 2.74
N THR A 72 4.90 -2.00 3.18
CA THR A 72 5.71 -2.07 4.40
C THR A 72 4.90 -2.47 5.63
N GLN A 73 5.41 -3.49 6.31
CA GLN A 73 4.85 -4.04 7.56
C GLN A 73 3.37 -4.44 7.44
N MET A 74 2.98 -5.01 6.28
CA MET A 74 1.62 -5.51 6.09
C MET A 74 1.37 -6.78 6.92
N LEU A 75 2.38 -7.65 7.02
CA LEU A 75 2.36 -8.93 7.73
C LEU A 75 3.69 -9.18 8.46
N ALA A 76 4.27 -8.15 9.07
CA ALA A 76 5.61 -8.19 9.66
C ALA A 76 5.79 -9.32 10.69
N SER A 77 4.76 -9.68 11.46
CA SER A 77 4.81 -10.78 12.41
C SER A 77 5.06 -12.13 11.73
N MET A 78 4.68 -12.25 10.46
CA MET A 78 4.84 -13.48 9.68
C MET A 78 6.25 -13.70 9.14
N GLU A 79 7.19 -12.80 9.38
CA GLU A 79 8.61 -13.12 9.18
C GLU A 79 9.02 -14.35 10.02
N HIS A 80 8.44 -14.51 11.21
CA HIS A 80 8.73 -15.59 12.16
C HIS A 80 7.50 -16.37 12.65
N SER A 81 6.31 -16.06 12.17
CA SER A 81 5.05 -16.72 12.53
C SER A 81 4.29 -17.19 11.28
N ARG A 82 3.68 -18.37 11.38
CA ARG A 82 2.81 -18.89 10.31
C ARG A 82 1.45 -18.18 10.24
N VAL A 83 1.11 -17.43 11.29
CA VAL A 83 -0.21 -16.80 11.43
C VAL A 83 -0.02 -15.33 11.73
N PRO A 84 -0.72 -14.42 11.03
CA PRO A 84 -0.64 -13.00 11.27
C PRO A 84 -1.38 -12.59 12.55
N THR A 85 -1.11 -11.39 13.01
CA THR A 85 -1.89 -10.74 14.08
C THR A 85 -3.24 -10.24 13.56
N ARG A 86 -4.20 -10.04 14.48
CA ARG A 86 -5.48 -9.40 14.15
C ARG A 86 -5.31 -7.96 13.66
N ALA A 87 -4.30 -7.25 14.17
CA ALA A 87 -3.99 -5.88 13.77
C ALA A 87 -3.55 -5.83 12.29
N GLU A 88 -2.71 -6.77 11.86
CA GLU A 88 -2.26 -6.88 10.47
C GLU A 88 -3.42 -7.22 9.53
N MET A 89 -4.32 -8.13 9.94
CA MET A 89 -5.53 -8.43 9.15
C MET A 89 -6.41 -7.18 9.01
N SER A 90 -6.60 -6.43 10.09
CA SER A 90 -7.37 -5.18 10.08
C SER A 90 -6.70 -4.11 9.22
N ASP A 91 -5.37 -4.03 9.22
CA ASP A 91 -4.61 -3.08 8.43
C ASP A 91 -4.77 -3.33 6.92
N ILE A 92 -4.62 -4.59 6.47
CA ILE A 92 -4.84 -4.98 5.07
C ILE A 92 -6.28 -4.69 4.66
N PHE A 93 -7.23 -5.08 5.49
CA PHE A 93 -8.65 -4.84 5.24
C PHE A 93 -8.94 -3.35 5.06
N ASN A 94 -8.42 -2.49 5.95
CA ASN A 94 -8.56 -1.04 5.84
C ASN A 94 -7.88 -0.45 4.60
N ALA A 95 -6.71 -0.96 4.20
CA ALA A 95 -6.05 -0.51 2.97
C ALA A 95 -6.94 -0.74 1.74
N VAL A 96 -7.61 -1.91 1.66
CA VAL A 96 -8.56 -2.22 0.59
C VAL A 96 -9.81 -1.33 0.67
N LEU A 97 -10.35 -1.08 1.88
CA LEU A 97 -11.47 -0.15 2.07
C LEU A 97 -11.11 1.29 1.66
N ASP A 98 -9.85 1.68 1.80
CA ASP A 98 -9.35 2.97 1.32
C ASP A 98 -9.27 3.05 -0.20
N GLY A 99 -9.46 1.94 -0.91
CA GLY A 99 -9.41 1.85 -2.36
C GLY A 99 -8.02 1.52 -2.92
N ALA A 100 -7.14 0.89 -2.12
CA ALA A 100 -5.85 0.42 -2.63
C ALA A 100 -6.04 -0.53 -3.81
N ALA A 101 -5.38 -0.26 -4.93
CA ALA A 101 -5.36 -1.10 -6.10
C ALA A 101 -4.44 -2.32 -5.91
N SER A 102 -3.47 -2.20 -5.02
CA SER A 102 -2.52 -3.26 -4.68
C SER A 102 -1.99 -3.12 -3.26
N VAL A 103 -1.53 -4.23 -2.71
CA VAL A 103 -0.84 -4.32 -1.42
C VAL A 103 0.44 -5.12 -1.61
N MET A 104 1.53 -4.74 -0.94
CA MET A 104 2.82 -5.38 -1.13
C MET A 104 3.46 -5.74 0.22
N VAL A 105 3.98 -6.96 0.29
CA VAL A 105 4.88 -7.45 1.34
C VAL A 105 6.32 -7.35 0.87
N THR A 106 7.26 -7.23 1.76
CA THR A 106 8.69 -7.02 1.48
C THR A 106 9.56 -8.02 2.26
N GLY A 107 9.99 -7.68 3.47
CA GLY A 107 10.78 -8.55 4.34
C GLY A 107 10.10 -9.89 4.62
N GLU A 108 8.79 -9.86 4.75
CA GLU A 108 7.95 -11.03 5.04
C GLU A 108 8.12 -12.17 4.02
N THR A 109 8.38 -11.82 2.75
CA THR A 109 8.64 -12.80 1.68
C THR A 109 10.10 -12.91 1.29
N ALA A 110 10.89 -11.85 1.48
CA ALA A 110 12.30 -11.82 1.08
C ALA A 110 13.23 -12.50 2.11
N ALA A 111 12.90 -12.41 3.39
CA ALA A 111 13.70 -12.93 4.50
C ALA A 111 12.90 -13.80 5.48
N GLY A 112 11.57 -13.73 5.45
CA GLY A 112 10.68 -14.47 6.35
C GLY A 112 10.73 -15.98 6.14
N GLU A 113 10.38 -16.71 7.19
CA GLU A 113 10.41 -18.19 7.22
C GLU A 113 9.23 -18.83 6.47
N TYR A 114 8.12 -18.08 6.25
CA TYR A 114 6.85 -18.62 5.75
C TYR A 114 6.29 -17.84 4.54
N PRO A 115 7.07 -17.60 3.47
CA PRO A 115 6.67 -16.71 2.38
C PRO A 115 5.38 -17.12 1.67
N ALA A 116 5.12 -18.41 1.52
CA ALA A 116 3.89 -18.90 0.90
C ALA A 116 2.64 -18.61 1.77
N ASP A 117 2.76 -18.79 3.10
CA ASP A 117 1.68 -18.48 4.05
C ASP A 117 1.41 -16.96 4.08
N VAL A 118 2.47 -16.14 3.99
CA VAL A 118 2.36 -14.66 3.88
C VAL A 118 1.47 -14.27 2.69
N ILE A 119 1.79 -14.76 1.50
CA ILE A 119 1.00 -14.44 0.29
C ILE A 119 -0.43 -14.94 0.41
N ARG A 120 -0.63 -16.15 0.99
CA ARG A 120 -1.96 -16.69 1.21
C ARG A 120 -2.80 -15.81 2.14
N TYR A 121 -2.26 -15.37 3.28
CA TYR A 121 -3.00 -14.49 4.21
C TYR A 121 -3.24 -13.11 3.63
N LEU A 122 -2.28 -12.55 2.89
CA LEU A 122 -2.45 -11.28 2.19
C LEU A 122 -3.65 -11.34 1.22
N ALA A 123 -3.70 -12.39 0.40
CA ALA A 123 -4.79 -12.61 -0.56
C ALA A 123 -6.14 -12.83 0.12
N LEU A 124 -6.19 -13.63 1.19
CA LEU A 124 -7.42 -13.89 1.95
C LEU A 124 -7.97 -12.61 2.60
N ALA A 125 -7.11 -11.77 3.18
CA ALA A 125 -7.52 -10.52 3.80
C ALA A 125 -8.04 -9.52 2.77
N ALA A 126 -7.34 -9.38 1.64
CA ALA A 126 -7.79 -8.52 0.53
C ALA A 126 -9.14 -8.98 -0.03
N HIS A 127 -9.29 -10.29 -0.30
CA HIS A 127 -10.55 -10.86 -0.79
C HIS A 127 -11.72 -10.67 0.19
N ALA A 128 -11.48 -10.83 1.49
CA ALA A 128 -12.51 -10.59 2.51
C ALA A 128 -12.98 -9.11 2.50
N ALA A 129 -12.06 -8.16 2.33
CA ALA A 129 -12.40 -6.75 2.24
C ALA A 129 -13.17 -6.42 0.94
N GLU A 130 -12.76 -6.97 -0.20
CA GLU A 130 -13.49 -6.82 -1.47
C GLU A 130 -14.91 -7.41 -1.42
N THR A 131 -15.06 -8.55 -0.76
CA THR A 131 -16.37 -9.17 -0.54
C THR A 131 -17.26 -8.26 0.30
N PHE A 132 -16.72 -7.75 1.39
CA PHE A 132 -17.43 -6.80 2.26
C PHE A 132 -17.89 -5.54 1.49
N LEU A 133 -17.03 -4.95 0.66
CA LEU A 133 -17.38 -3.80 -0.18
C LEU A 133 -18.55 -4.11 -1.13
N LYS A 134 -18.50 -5.26 -1.80
CA LYS A 134 -19.55 -5.70 -2.73
C LYS A 134 -20.89 -5.93 -2.03
N GLU A 135 -20.89 -6.58 -0.87
CA GLU A 135 -22.09 -6.88 -0.10
C GLU A 135 -22.76 -5.65 0.50
N ASN A 136 -21.99 -4.59 0.78
CA ASN A 136 -22.49 -3.36 1.40
C ASN A 136 -22.67 -2.20 0.40
N GLY A 137 -22.41 -2.41 -0.89
CA GLY A 137 -22.61 -1.41 -1.94
C GLY A 137 -21.69 -0.18 -1.78
N ILE A 138 -20.48 -0.39 -1.26
CA ILE A 138 -19.47 0.65 -0.99
C ILE A 138 -18.43 0.63 -2.12
#